data_5108b1921f76ad27b36734b66b2b65e8
#
_entry.id   5108b1921f76ad27b36734b66b2b65e8
#
_cell.length_a   1.000
_cell.length_b   1.000
_cell.length_c   1.000
_cell.angle_alpha   90.00
_cell.angle_beta   90.00
_cell.angle_gamma   90.00
#
_symmetry.space_group_name_H-M   'P 1'
#
loop_
_entity.id
_entity.type
_entity.pdbx_description
1 polymer ?
#
loop_
_entity_poly.entity_id
_entity_poly.type
_entity_poly.pdbx_seq_one_letter_code
_entity_poly.pdbx_strand_id
1 'polypeptide(L)'
;MTQPAVSPSVLRLSIAAAVFARCMETSGGDVPARLFLLRGFPLAVGMVLLAALLLERENRNHSALFCSVCRIGMLLWAAAELVDAAREAQSLCWEQFSSMAVIGFLPLLLAAGWCLAPETFSRAARILWELAAIGGLIGIAGLAGQFHWQNLLETASFRANRVTLPLYAEYFLLPQTTETLAKSRLPRTVWLPMEAFLLEGGVRLGQELLFGCSAYSGVEFLRAWTLGSVSRMDALFLLLWLAAALFRICFLTRILRLLAEPLWTPHIPWEADA
;
A
#
# COMPACT_ATOMS: atom_id res chain seq x y z
N MET A 1 -6.45 15.90 -24.38
CA MET A 1 -5.46 16.04 -23.27
C MET A 1 -5.03 14.66 -22.83
N THR A 2 -3.77 14.29 -23.01
CA THR A 2 -3.23 13.01 -22.54
C THR A 2 -3.28 13.00 -21.01
N GLN A 3 -4.03 12.08 -20.42
CA GLN A 3 -4.05 11.89 -18.97
C GLN A 3 -2.61 11.67 -18.47
N PRO A 4 -2.21 12.33 -17.38
CA PRO A 4 -0.87 12.18 -16.84
C PRO A 4 -0.65 10.74 -16.37
N ALA A 5 0.27 10.05 -17.00
CA ALA A 5 0.60 8.67 -16.70
C ALA A 5 1.17 8.53 -15.27
N VAL A 6 0.66 7.57 -14.52
CA VAL A 6 1.11 7.28 -13.15
C VAL A 6 2.34 6.36 -13.20
N SER A 7 3.41 6.73 -12.47
CA SER A 7 4.60 5.89 -12.37
C SER A 7 4.35 4.65 -11.52
N PRO A 8 4.81 3.46 -11.92
CA PRO A 8 4.70 2.23 -11.13
C PRO A 8 5.33 2.33 -9.73
N SER A 9 6.39 3.11 -9.58
CA SER A 9 7.05 3.32 -8.28
C SER A 9 6.16 4.03 -7.27
N VAL A 10 5.28 4.93 -7.73
CA VAL A 10 4.31 5.62 -6.88
C VAL A 10 3.29 4.63 -6.31
N LEU A 11 2.75 3.75 -7.16
CA LEU A 11 1.80 2.71 -6.73
C LEU A 11 2.44 1.74 -5.75
N ARG A 12 3.65 1.26 -6.04
CA ARG A 12 4.39 0.35 -5.16
C ARG A 12 4.65 0.95 -3.79
N LEU A 13 5.10 2.21 -3.72
CA LEU A 13 5.36 2.88 -2.45
C LEU A 13 4.08 3.06 -1.63
N SER A 14 3.00 3.50 -2.28
CA SER A 14 1.70 3.71 -1.64
C SER A 14 1.16 2.41 -1.05
N ILE A 15 1.19 1.32 -1.83
CA ILE A 15 0.77 -0.01 -1.36
C ILE A 15 1.70 -0.53 -0.26
N ALA A 16 3.02 -0.35 -0.39
CA ALA A 16 3.96 -0.75 0.66
C ALA A 16 3.67 -0.03 1.98
N ALA A 17 3.36 1.27 1.94
CA ALA A 17 2.97 2.03 3.12
C ALA A 17 1.70 1.45 3.77
N ALA A 18 0.69 1.08 2.96
CA ALA A 18 -0.54 0.45 3.43
C ALA A 18 -0.29 -0.94 4.07
N VAL A 19 0.51 -1.77 3.42
CA VAL A 19 0.89 -3.09 3.95
C VAL A 19 1.60 -2.95 5.27
N PHE A 20 2.55 -2.02 5.38
CA PHE A 20 3.26 -1.76 6.63
C PHE A 20 2.32 -1.27 7.74
N ALA A 21 1.42 -0.32 7.46
CA ALA A 21 0.42 0.15 8.41
C ALA A 21 -0.40 -1.03 8.98
N ARG A 22 -0.92 -1.86 8.07
CA ARG A 22 -1.67 -3.06 8.44
C ARG A 22 -0.87 -4.04 9.29
N CYS A 23 0.41 -4.26 8.97
CA CYS A 23 1.28 -5.13 9.75
C CYS A 23 1.59 -4.55 11.14
N MET A 24 1.56 -3.21 11.31
CA MET A 24 1.72 -2.57 12.61
C MET A 24 0.50 -2.73 13.50
N GLU A 25 -0.70 -2.73 12.93
CA GLU A 25 -1.96 -2.89 13.67
C GLU A 25 -2.27 -4.37 14.00
N THR A 26 -2.00 -5.27 13.05
CA THR A 26 -2.27 -6.70 13.26
C THR A 26 -1.25 -7.31 14.21
N SER A 27 -1.73 -7.90 15.28
CA SER A 27 -0.90 -8.76 16.12
C SER A 27 -0.49 -10.01 15.33
N GLY A 28 0.80 -10.36 15.34
CA GLY A 28 1.32 -11.55 14.64
C GLY A 28 0.64 -12.88 15.02
N GLY A 29 -0.11 -12.90 16.14
CA GLY A 29 -0.84 -14.07 16.63
C GLY A 29 -2.16 -14.38 15.91
N ASP A 30 -2.70 -13.47 15.08
CA ASP A 30 -4.01 -13.70 14.44
C ASP A 30 -3.96 -14.78 13.36
N VAL A 31 -2.94 -14.75 12.50
CA VAL A 31 -2.73 -15.75 11.45
C VAL A 31 -1.23 -15.96 11.25
N PRO A 32 -0.70 -17.18 11.50
CA PRO A 32 0.71 -17.48 11.27
C PRO A 32 1.13 -17.22 9.83
N ALA A 33 2.38 -16.79 9.62
CA ALA A 33 2.91 -16.48 8.30
C ALA A 33 2.74 -17.64 7.30
N ARG A 34 2.98 -18.87 7.73
CA ARG A 34 2.81 -20.07 6.88
C ARG A 34 1.36 -20.26 6.42
N LEU A 35 0.37 -20.06 7.30
CA LEU A 35 -1.05 -20.15 6.93
C LEU A 35 -1.47 -18.98 6.06
N PHE A 36 -0.97 -17.78 6.35
CA PHE A 36 -1.17 -16.61 5.50
C PHE A 36 -0.64 -16.86 4.10
N LEU A 37 0.59 -17.36 3.96
CA LEU A 37 1.21 -17.65 2.66
C LEU A 37 0.45 -18.76 1.91
N LEU A 38 0.09 -19.85 2.58
CA LEU A 38 -0.62 -20.97 1.95
C LEU A 38 -2.03 -20.60 1.49
N ARG A 39 -2.82 -19.94 2.34
CA ARG A 39 -4.21 -19.61 2.04
C ARG A 39 -4.37 -18.30 1.27
N GLY A 40 -3.45 -17.37 1.45
CA GLY A 40 -3.43 -16.08 0.75
C GLY A 40 -2.93 -16.19 -0.68
N PHE A 41 -2.02 -17.15 -0.98
CA PHE A 41 -1.47 -17.30 -2.32
C PHE A 41 -2.53 -17.46 -3.42
N PRO A 42 -3.52 -18.37 -3.32
CA PRO A 42 -4.56 -18.47 -4.36
C PRO A 42 -5.41 -17.20 -4.47
N LEU A 43 -5.62 -16.48 -3.36
CA LEU A 43 -6.32 -15.19 -3.39
C LEU A 43 -5.48 -14.13 -4.13
N ALA A 44 -4.19 -14.07 -3.87
CA ALA A 44 -3.27 -13.14 -4.55
C ALA A 44 -3.22 -13.42 -6.06
N VAL A 45 -3.14 -14.70 -6.45
CA VAL A 45 -3.24 -15.11 -7.87
C VAL A 45 -4.57 -14.69 -8.46
N GLY A 46 -5.69 -14.90 -7.76
CA GLY A 46 -7.02 -14.46 -8.18
C GLY A 46 -7.09 -12.95 -8.40
N MET A 47 -6.47 -12.15 -7.51
CA MET A 47 -6.40 -10.70 -7.68
C MET A 47 -5.53 -10.26 -8.87
N VAL A 48 -4.42 -10.95 -9.14
CA VAL A 48 -3.59 -10.71 -10.34
C VAL A 48 -4.40 -11.01 -11.61
N LEU A 49 -5.11 -12.14 -11.64
CA LEU A 49 -5.97 -12.47 -12.77
C LEU A 49 -7.09 -11.45 -12.96
N LEU A 50 -7.72 -11.00 -11.87
CA LEU A 50 -8.74 -9.96 -11.91
C LEU A 50 -8.16 -8.64 -12.46
N ALA A 51 -6.98 -8.24 -12.01
CA ALA A 51 -6.30 -7.05 -12.51
C ALA A 51 -5.99 -7.17 -14.02
N ALA A 52 -5.51 -8.32 -14.48
CA ALA A 52 -5.27 -8.57 -15.89
C ALA A 52 -6.56 -8.51 -16.72
N LEU A 53 -7.66 -9.11 -16.23
CA LEU A 53 -8.98 -9.08 -16.89
C LEU A 53 -9.56 -7.66 -16.95
N LEU A 54 -9.40 -6.87 -15.90
CA LEU A 54 -9.84 -5.47 -15.88
C LEU A 54 -9.10 -4.63 -16.92
N LEU A 55 -7.80 -4.83 -17.07
CA LEU A 55 -6.99 -4.17 -18.09
C LEU A 55 -7.41 -4.57 -19.51
N GLU A 56 -7.69 -5.84 -19.74
CA GLU A 56 -8.16 -6.31 -21.05
C GLU A 56 -9.56 -5.77 -21.37
N ARG A 57 -10.41 -5.69 -20.36
CA ARG A 57 -11.80 -5.23 -20.51
C ARG A 57 -11.92 -3.73 -20.77
N GLU A 58 -11.05 -2.91 -20.22
CA GLU A 58 -11.07 -1.43 -20.46
C GLU A 58 -10.87 -1.10 -21.95
N ASN A 59 -10.26 -2.00 -22.70
CA ASN A 59 -10.11 -1.89 -24.14
C ASN A 59 -11.41 -2.16 -24.95
N ARG A 60 -12.51 -2.56 -24.26
CA ARG A 60 -13.82 -2.82 -24.89
C ARG A 60 -14.82 -1.75 -24.52
N ASN A 61 -15.49 -1.17 -25.51
CA ASN A 61 -16.52 -0.14 -25.36
C ASN A 61 -17.65 -0.58 -24.41
N HIS A 62 -17.72 0.02 -23.21
CA HIS A 62 -18.82 -0.18 -22.26
C HIS A 62 -19.80 0.99 -22.30
N SER A 63 -21.07 0.73 -21.89
CA SER A 63 -22.06 1.79 -21.75
C SER A 63 -21.58 2.85 -20.77
N ALA A 64 -21.72 4.13 -21.11
CA ALA A 64 -21.27 5.26 -20.30
C ALA A 64 -21.85 5.24 -18.87
N LEU A 65 -23.07 4.76 -18.72
CA LEU A 65 -23.74 4.65 -17.42
C LEU A 65 -23.06 3.63 -16.50
N PHE A 66 -22.68 2.46 -17.02
CA PHE A 66 -21.97 1.45 -16.25
C PHE A 66 -20.60 1.95 -15.78
N CYS A 67 -19.86 2.64 -16.66
CA CYS A 67 -18.59 3.27 -16.29
C CYS A 67 -18.75 4.31 -15.18
N SER A 68 -19.81 5.13 -15.21
CA SER A 68 -20.07 6.14 -14.18
C SER A 68 -20.39 5.52 -12.82
N VAL A 69 -21.21 4.48 -12.76
CA VAL A 69 -21.52 3.77 -11.50
C VAL A 69 -20.28 3.12 -10.90
N CYS A 70 -19.46 2.45 -11.73
CA CYS A 70 -18.20 1.86 -11.26
C CYS A 70 -17.24 2.93 -10.72
N ARG A 71 -17.13 4.10 -11.37
CA ARG A 71 -16.28 5.21 -10.90
C ARG A 71 -16.74 5.77 -9.56
N ILE A 72 -18.06 5.92 -9.36
CA ILE A 72 -18.59 6.36 -8.05
C ILE A 72 -18.24 5.35 -6.96
N GLY A 73 -18.37 4.05 -7.23
CA GLY A 73 -17.95 3.00 -6.30
C GLY A 73 -16.45 3.07 -5.96
N MET A 74 -15.60 3.28 -6.97
CA MET A 74 -14.15 3.45 -6.79
C MET A 74 -13.82 4.71 -5.99
N LEU A 75 -14.54 5.82 -6.23
CA LEU A 75 -14.39 7.07 -5.47
C LEU A 75 -14.72 6.89 -3.99
N LEU A 76 -15.85 6.25 -3.69
CA LEU A 76 -16.25 5.97 -2.31
C LEU A 76 -15.22 5.07 -1.61
N TRP A 77 -14.72 4.05 -2.32
CA TRP A 77 -13.69 3.18 -1.79
C TRP A 77 -12.39 3.93 -1.51
N ALA A 78 -11.90 4.72 -2.47
CA ALA A 78 -10.68 5.52 -2.29
C ALA A 78 -10.83 6.57 -1.18
N ALA A 79 -12.03 7.15 -1.00
CA ALA A 79 -12.31 8.07 0.10
C ALA A 79 -12.29 7.34 1.46
N ALA A 80 -12.83 6.14 1.54
CA ALA A 80 -12.77 5.32 2.76
C ALA A 80 -11.31 4.98 3.11
N GLU A 81 -10.51 4.53 2.14
CA GLU A 81 -9.09 4.26 2.36
C GLU A 81 -8.28 5.51 2.74
N LEU A 82 -8.63 6.68 2.22
CA LEU A 82 -8.00 7.94 2.63
C LEU A 82 -8.26 8.24 4.11
N VAL A 83 -9.49 8.04 4.56
CA VAL A 83 -9.86 8.23 5.97
C VAL A 83 -9.13 7.23 6.85
N ASP A 84 -9.07 5.96 6.45
CA ASP A 84 -8.38 4.92 7.21
C ASP A 84 -6.87 5.19 7.25
N ALA A 85 -6.24 5.54 6.14
CA ALA A 85 -4.83 5.92 6.11
C ALA A 85 -4.50 7.11 7.03
N ALA A 86 -5.38 8.11 7.07
CA ALA A 86 -5.21 9.25 7.96
C ALA A 86 -5.37 8.87 9.45
N ARG A 87 -6.31 7.98 9.76
CA ARG A 87 -6.51 7.44 11.12
C ARG A 87 -5.32 6.60 11.57
N GLU A 88 -4.85 5.67 10.73
CA GLU A 88 -3.68 4.82 11.00
C GLU A 88 -2.44 5.66 11.26
N ALA A 89 -2.15 6.63 10.38
CA ALA A 89 -1.02 7.53 10.55
C ALA A 89 -1.13 8.38 11.83
N GLN A 90 -2.35 8.84 12.17
CA GLN A 90 -2.58 9.62 13.38
C GLN A 90 -2.49 8.77 14.65
N SER A 91 -3.03 7.55 14.66
CA SER A 91 -2.96 6.66 15.83
C SER A 91 -1.51 6.34 16.17
N LEU A 92 -0.70 5.99 15.19
CA LEU A 92 0.72 5.74 15.39
C LEU A 92 1.48 7.00 15.86
N CYS A 93 1.17 8.15 15.25
CA CYS A 93 1.77 9.42 15.67
C CYS A 93 1.42 9.75 17.12
N TRP A 94 0.20 9.48 17.56
CA TRP A 94 -0.24 9.65 18.93
C TRP A 94 0.47 8.69 19.89
N GLU A 95 0.50 7.40 19.55
CA GLU A 95 1.11 6.37 20.40
C GLU A 95 2.62 6.56 20.58
N GLN A 96 3.33 6.96 19.53
CA GLN A 96 4.79 7.03 19.55
C GLN A 96 5.32 8.42 19.92
N PHE A 97 4.62 9.47 19.53
CA PHE A 97 5.09 10.87 19.69
C PHE A 97 4.14 11.75 20.52
N SER A 98 3.00 11.19 20.97
CA SER A 98 1.95 11.95 21.69
C SER A 98 1.52 13.21 20.94
N SER A 99 1.45 13.15 19.61
CA SER A 99 1.23 14.29 18.73
C SER A 99 0.00 14.11 17.85
N MET A 100 -0.77 15.19 17.70
CA MET A 100 -1.89 15.32 16.75
C MET A 100 -1.45 15.88 15.38
N ALA A 101 -0.18 15.80 15.05
CA ALA A 101 0.41 16.46 13.90
C ALA A 101 -0.25 16.04 12.58
N VAL A 102 -0.60 14.76 12.41
CA VAL A 102 -1.21 14.28 11.15
C VAL A 102 -2.54 14.97 10.88
N ILE A 103 -3.43 15.06 11.89
CA ILE A 103 -4.72 15.75 11.72
C ILE A 103 -4.49 17.26 11.49
N GLY A 104 -3.53 17.88 12.21
CA GLY A 104 -3.20 19.29 12.03
C GLY A 104 -2.69 19.62 10.62
N PHE A 105 -1.91 18.74 10.02
CA PHE A 105 -1.41 18.91 8.66
C PHE A 105 -2.31 18.33 7.58
N LEU A 106 -3.39 17.63 7.91
CA LEU A 106 -4.27 16.97 6.96
C LEU A 106 -4.78 17.91 5.85
N PRO A 107 -5.28 19.14 6.12
CA PRO A 107 -5.72 20.04 5.06
C PRO A 107 -4.59 20.37 4.06
N LEU A 108 -3.36 20.54 4.54
CA LEU A 108 -2.19 20.80 3.70
C LEU A 108 -1.85 19.58 2.84
N LEU A 109 -1.92 18.37 3.41
CA LEU A 109 -1.68 17.12 2.67
C LEU A 109 -2.72 16.90 1.58
N LEU A 110 -3.99 17.18 1.86
CA LEU A 110 -5.07 17.12 0.88
C LEU A 110 -4.86 18.14 -0.25
N ALA A 111 -4.54 19.39 0.10
CA ALA A 111 -4.21 20.42 -0.88
C ALA A 111 -2.99 20.03 -1.74
N ALA A 112 -1.94 19.50 -1.13
CA ALA A 112 -0.76 19.00 -1.84
C ALA A 112 -1.13 17.86 -2.80
N GLY A 113 -1.90 16.85 -2.33
CA GLY A 113 -2.37 15.75 -3.16
C GLY A 113 -3.20 16.22 -4.35
N TRP A 114 -3.99 17.27 -4.16
CA TRP A 114 -4.84 17.84 -5.21
C TRP A 114 -4.05 18.67 -6.23
N CYS A 115 -3.08 19.48 -5.78
CA CYS A 115 -2.41 20.50 -6.60
C CYS A 115 -1.08 20.03 -7.22
N LEU A 116 -0.37 19.08 -6.60
CA LEU A 116 0.96 18.67 -7.05
C LEU A 116 0.92 17.96 -8.40
N ALA A 117 1.98 18.20 -9.19
CA ALA A 117 2.17 17.54 -10.47
C ALA A 117 2.55 16.05 -10.31
N PRO A 118 2.21 15.18 -11.28
CA PRO A 118 2.54 13.73 -11.23
C PRO A 118 4.03 13.45 -11.10
N GLU A 119 4.87 14.30 -11.69
CA GLU A 119 6.33 14.18 -11.65
C GLU A 119 6.88 14.34 -10.23
N THR A 120 6.23 15.21 -9.42
CA THR A 120 6.59 15.42 -8.02
C THR A 120 6.37 14.15 -7.21
N PHE A 121 5.21 13.48 -7.41
CA PHE A 121 4.95 12.18 -6.78
C PHE A 121 5.96 11.12 -7.22
N SER A 122 6.31 11.07 -8.49
CA SER A 122 7.30 10.12 -9.01
C SER A 122 8.68 10.31 -8.39
N ARG A 123 9.13 11.57 -8.24
CA ARG A 123 10.42 11.90 -7.59
C ARG A 123 10.39 11.56 -6.09
N ALA A 124 9.34 11.97 -5.39
CA ALA A 124 9.19 11.67 -3.96
C ALA A 124 9.13 10.16 -3.71
N ALA A 125 8.36 9.43 -4.52
CA ALA A 125 8.27 7.98 -4.41
C ALA A 125 9.62 7.29 -4.62
N ARG A 126 10.43 7.77 -5.55
CA ARG A 126 11.76 7.20 -5.81
C ARG A 126 12.67 7.38 -4.60
N ILE A 127 12.74 8.59 -4.05
CA ILE A 127 13.57 8.89 -2.87
C ILE A 127 13.13 8.06 -1.67
N LEU A 128 11.83 8.04 -1.38
CA LEU A 128 11.29 7.26 -0.26
C LEU A 128 11.51 5.77 -0.43
N TRP A 129 11.42 5.26 -1.68
CA TRP A 129 11.68 3.86 -1.98
C TRP A 129 13.14 3.48 -1.76
N GLU A 130 14.08 4.33 -2.19
CA GLU A 130 15.51 4.13 -1.95
C GLU A 130 15.82 4.13 -0.44
N LEU A 131 15.25 5.07 0.31
CA LEU A 131 15.39 5.11 1.77
C LEU A 131 14.76 3.89 2.45
N ALA A 132 13.57 3.46 2.00
CA ALA A 132 12.90 2.27 2.52
C ALA A 132 13.70 0.99 2.24
N ALA A 133 14.30 0.89 1.05
CA ALA A 133 15.15 -0.25 0.70
C ALA A 133 16.41 -0.32 1.57
N ILE A 134 17.09 0.82 1.76
CA ILE A 134 18.26 0.90 2.64
C ILE A 134 17.86 0.58 4.08
N GLY A 135 16.78 1.20 4.59
CA GLY A 135 16.25 0.92 5.92
C GLY A 135 15.89 -0.55 6.09
N GLY A 136 15.20 -1.15 5.11
CA GLY A 136 14.85 -2.56 5.12
C GLY A 136 16.08 -3.49 5.18
N LEU A 137 17.11 -3.20 4.40
CA LEU A 137 18.36 -3.97 4.44
C LEU A 137 19.06 -3.88 5.80
N ILE A 138 19.15 -2.67 6.36
CA ILE A 138 19.69 -2.46 7.71
C ILE A 138 18.83 -3.18 8.75
N GLY A 139 17.49 -3.10 8.62
CA GLY A 139 16.55 -3.78 9.49
C GLY A 139 16.75 -5.31 9.49
N ILE A 140 16.80 -5.92 8.32
CA ILE A 140 17.03 -7.36 8.17
C ILE A 140 18.38 -7.75 8.76
N ALA A 141 19.43 -6.99 8.47
CA ALA A 141 20.78 -7.27 9.02
C ALA A 141 20.80 -7.21 10.56
N GLY A 142 20.12 -6.22 11.16
CA GLY A 142 20.04 -6.11 12.62
C GLY A 142 19.21 -7.19 13.30
N LEU A 143 18.20 -7.72 12.62
CA LEU A 143 17.33 -8.77 13.16
C LEU A 143 17.83 -10.19 12.89
N ALA A 144 18.69 -10.38 11.88
CA ALA A 144 19.12 -11.72 11.44
C ALA A 144 19.71 -12.57 12.56
N GLY A 145 20.43 -11.96 13.51
CA GLY A 145 20.98 -12.65 14.68
C GLY A 145 19.96 -13.03 15.75
N GLN A 146 18.74 -12.54 15.66
CA GLN A 146 17.66 -12.77 16.63
C GLN A 146 16.60 -13.74 16.11
N PHE A 147 16.71 -14.18 14.86
CA PHE A 147 15.78 -15.13 14.26
C PHE A 147 15.94 -16.53 14.84
N HIS A 148 14.85 -17.07 15.37
CA HIS A 148 14.77 -18.43 15.88
C HIS A 148 13.93 -19.31 14.94
N TRP A 149 14.59 -20.12 14.12
CA TRP A 149 13.92 -21.01 13.16
C TRP A 149 12.96 -22.01 13.83
N GLN A 150 13.21 -22.34 15.10
CA GLN A 150 12.36 -23.20 15.91
C GLN A 150 10.94 -22.62 16.06
N ASN A 151 10.79 -21.30 16.08
CA ASN A 151 9.51 -20.63 16.18
C ASN A 151 8.55 -20.95 15.03
N LEU A 152 9.07 -21.26 13.84
CA LEU A 152 8.26 -21.70 12.71
C LEU A 152 7.70 -23.12 12.88
N LEU A 153 8.27 -23.93 13.76
CA LEU A 153 7.86 -25.31 14.00
C LEU A 153 6.83 -25.40 15.12
N GLU A 154 6.64 -24.35 15.91
CA GLU A 154 5.66 -24.32 16.96
C GLU A 154 4.24 -24.46 16.37
N THR A 155 3.55 -25.53 16.79
CA THR A 155 2.15 -25.76 16.48
C THR A 155 1.28 -25.12 17.54
N ALA A 156 1.00 -23.82 17.39
CA ALA A 156 -0.04 -23.23 18.22
C ALA A 156 -1.42 -23.72 17.77
N SER A 157 -2.32 -23.89 18.73
CA SER A 157 -3.73 -24.17 18.49
C SER A 157 -4.39 -22.91 17.87
N PHE A 158 -4.23 -22.73 16.57
CA PHE A 158 -4.75 -21.55 15.90
C PHE A 158 -6.28 -21.64 15.78
N ARG A 159 -6.98 -20.67 16.31
CA ARG A 159 -8.31 -20.35 15.83
C ARG A 159 -8.15 -19.97 14.36
N ALA A 160 -8.81 -20.71 13.48
CA ALA A 160 -8.71 -20.53 12.02
C ALA A 160 -9.33 -19.18 11.61
N ASN A 161 -8.61 -18.09 11.81
CA ASN A 161 -9.04 -16.80 11.33
C ASN A 161 -8.96 -16.79 9.80
N ARG A 162 -9.91 -16.11 9.17
CA ARG A 162 -9.96 -16.01 7.72
C ARG A 162 -8.80 -15.14 7.24
N VAL A 163 -8.05 -15.64 6.26
CA VAL A 163 -7.08 -14.83 5.54
C VAL A 163 -7.83 -13.92 4.60
N THR A 164 -7.64 -12.63 4.72
CA THR A 164 -8.20 -11.62 3.82
C THR A 164 -7.06 -10.83 3.21
N LEU A 165 -7.11 -10.63 1.90
CA LEU A 165 -6.23 -9.70 1.21
C LEU A 165 -6.98 -8.40 0.96
N PRO A 166 -6.39 -7.24 1.28
CA PRO A 166 -7.03 -5.95 1.06
C PRO A 166 -7.08 -5.61 -0.43
N LEU A 167 -8.17 -4.97 -0.83
CA LEU A 167 -8.29 -4.35 -2.13
C LEU A 167 -7.86 -2.89 -1.99
N TYR A 168 -6.66 -2.56 -2.43
CA TYR A 168 -6.14 -1.19 -2.37
C TYR A 168 -6.70 -0.31 -3.49
N ALA A 169 -7.06 0.93 -3.18
CA ALA A 169 -7.57 1.91 -4.16
C ALA A 169 -6.56 2.19 -5.29
N GLU A 170 -5.28 2.01 -5.01
CA GLU A 170 -4.18 2.13 -5.97
C GLU A 170 -4.36 1.18 -7.18
N TYR A 171 -5.03 0.04 -7.01
CA TYR A 171 -5.29 -0.90 -8.11
C TYR A 171 -6.22 -0.30 -9.18
N PHE A 172 -7.04 0.69 -8.83
CA PHE A 172 -7.92 1.37 -9.78
C PHE A 172 -7.16 2.21 -10.82
N LEU A 173 -5.91 2.55 -10.53
CA LEU A 173 -5.05 3.30 -11.46
C LEU A 173 -4.17 2.41 -12.36
N LEU A 174 -4.26 1.09 -12.25
CA LEU A 174 -3.48 0.18 -13.11
C LEU A 174 -3.61 0.50 -14.60
N PRO A 175 -4.80 0.81 -15.14
CA PRO A 175 -4.96 1.16 -16.54
C PRO A 175 -4.26 2.46 -16.95
N GLN A 176 -4.04 3.36 -16.00
CA GLN A 176 -3.43 4.69 -16.24
C GLN A 176 -1.92 4.69 -16.00
N THR A 177 -1.30 3.53 -15.81
CA THR A 177 0.15 3.45 -15.62
C THR A 177 0.91 3.68 -16.92
N THR A 178 2.14 4.22 -16.81
CA THR A 178 3.02 4.41 -17.96
C THR A 178 3.31 3.10 -18.70
N GLU A 179 3.37 1.98 -18.00
CA GLU A 179 3.60 0.65 -18.59
C GLU A 179 2.42 0.20 -19.45
N THR A 180 1.19 0.42 -18.98
CA THR A 180 -0.02 0.08 -19.71
C THR A 180 -0.17 0.94 -20.96
N LEU A 181 0.08 2.25 -20.85
CA LEU A 181 0.03 3.19 -21.95
C LEU A 181 1.10 2.91 -23.02
N ALA A 182 2.23 2.31 -22.63
CA ALA A 182 3.27 1.87 -23.56
C ALA A 182 2.91 0.60 -24.36
N LYS A 183 1.66 0.08 -24.24
CA LYS A 183 1.16 -1.11 -24.95
C LYS A 183 2.03 -2.36 -24.76
N SER A 184 2.68 -2.53 -23.62
CA SER A 184 3.36 -3.77 -23.30
C SER A 184 2.32 -4.90 -23.12
N ARG A 185 2.62 -6.12 -23.62
CA ARG A 185 1.66 -7.26 -23.65
C ARG A 185 1.14 -7.65 -22.26
N LEU A 186 1.94 -7.48 -21.22
CA LEU A 186 1.57 -7.66 -19.81
C LEU A 186 2.41 -6.67 -19.00
N PRO A 187 1.84 -5.53 -18.57
CA PRO A 187 2.56 -4.56 -17.75
C PRO A 187 2.95 -5.20 -16.40
N ARG A 188 4.16 -4.91 -15.93
CA ARG A 188 4.65 -5.42 -14.63
C ARG A 188 3.75 -5.01 -13.47
N THR A 189 3.02 -3.91 -13.62
CA THR A 189 2.07 -3.41 -12.63
C THR A 189 0.91 -4.36 -12.34
N VAL A 190 0.60 -5.31 -13.23
CA VAL A 190 -0.40 -6.38 -12.98
C VAL A 190 0.00 -7.24 -11.77
N TRP A 191 1.29 -7.36 -11.47
CA TRP A 191 1.80 -8.15 -10.35
C TRP A 191 1.76 -7.42 -8.99
N LEU A 192 1.31 -6.16 -8.94
CA LEU A 192 1.22 -5.40 -7.70
C LEU A 192 0.48 -6.11 -6.56
N PRO A 193 -0.65 -6.82 -6.78
CA PRO A 193 -1.30 -7.58 -5.72
C PRO A 193 -0.42 -8.71 -5.17
N MET A 194 0.37 -9.36 -6.02
CA MET A 194 1.33 -10.38 -5.60
C MET A 194 2.50 -9.76 -4.84
N GLU A 195 3.02 -8.62 -5.30
CA GLU A 195 4.09 -7.87 -4.61
C GLU A 195 3.63 -7.46 -3.19
N ALA A 196 2.40 -6.95 -3.06
CA ALA A 196 1.79 -6.62 -1.77
C ALA A 196 1.65 -7.83 -0.85
N PHE A 197 1.15 -8.95 -1.39
CA PHE A 197 1.02 -10.21 -0.66
C PHE A 197 2.37 -10.74 -0.15
N LEU A 198 3.40 -10.73 -1.01
CA LEU A 198 4.74 -11.18 -0.64
C LEU A 198 5.38 -10.26 0.40
N LEU A 199 5.16 -8.95 0.31
CA LEU A 199 5.64 -8.00 1.31
C LEU A 199 4.98 -8.24 2.67
N GLU A 200 3.65 -8.38 2.72
CA GLU A 200 2.94 -8.69 3.96
C GLU A 200 3.38 -10.04 4.55
N GLY A 201 3.48 -11.06 3.68
CA GLY A 201 3.96 -12.39 4.08
C GLY A 201 5.39 -12.36 4.64
N GLY A 202 6.27 -11.57 4.04
CA GLY A 202 7.64 -11.37 4.51
C GLY A 202 7.72 -10.72 5.89
N VAL A 203 6.93 -9.67 6.13
CA VAL A 203 6.86 -9.01 7.45
C VAL A 203 6.31 -9.96 8.50
N ARG A 204 5.21 -10.68 8.21
CA ARG A 204 4.63 -11.70 9.11
C ARG A 204 5.61 -12.83 9.41
N LEU A 205 6.37 -13.27 8.40
CA LEU A 205 7.41 -14.28 8.59
C LEU A 205 8.50 -13.78 9.52
N GLY A 206 8.95 -12.54 9.36
CA GLY A 206 9.91 -11.91 10.26
C GLY A 206 9.39 -11.83 11.70
N GLN A 207 8.13 -11.46 11.88
CA GLN A 207 7.46 -11.44 13.21
C GLN A 207 7.40 -12.83 13.82
N GLU A 208 7.02 -13.87 13.06
CA GLU A 208 6.96 -15.25 13.55
C GLU A 208 8.34 -15.79 13.90
N LEU A 209 9.38 -15.46 13.13
CA LEU A 209 10.77 -15.83 13.41
C LEU A 209 11.31 -15.20 14.70
N LEU A 210 10.90 -14.01 15.05
CA LEU A 210 11.32 -13.29 16.26
C LEU A 210 10.55 -13.74 17.50
N PHE A 211 9.24 -13.77 17.40
CA PHE A 211 8.34 -13.86 18.55
C PHE A 211 7.59 -15.18 18.64
N GLY A 212 7.75 -16.06 17.64
CA GLY A 212 6.97 -17.28 17.54
C GLY A 212 5.48 -16.98 17.33
N CYS A 213 4.64 -17.77 17.99
CA CYS A 213 3.19 -17.66 17.90
C CYS A 213 2.60 -16.63 18.87
N SER A 214 3.42 -15.84 19.53
CA SER A 214 2.97 -14.83 20.49
C SER A 214 2.35 -13.63 19.77
N ALA A 215 1.31 -13.06 20.36
CA ALA A 215 0.61 -11.90 19.82
C ALA A 215 1.37 -10.61 20.15
N TYR A 216 2.35 -10.25 19.35
CA TYR A 216 3.05 -8.98 19.45
C TYR A 216 2.61 -8.02 18.35
N SER A 217 2.50 -6.74 18.67
CA SER A 217 2.20 -5.71 17.68
C SER A 217 3.38 -5.51 16.71
N GLY A 218 3.13 -5.00 15.51
CA GLY A 218 4.20 -4.68 14.57
C GLY A 218 5.19 -3.64 15.10
N VAL A 219 4.77 -2.78 16.03
CA VAL A 219 5.63 -1.82 16.73
C VAL A 219 6.69 -2.55 17.58
N GLU A 220 6.34 -3.65 18.25
CA GLU A 220 7.27 -4.49 19.00
C GLU A 220 8.33 -5.11 18.06
N PHE A 221 7.95 -5.44 16.83
CA PHE A 221 8.88 -5.92 15.80
C PHE A 221 9.98 -4.89 15.51
N LEU A 222 9.63 -3.61 15.40
CA LEU A 222 10.62 -2.54 15.23
C LEU A 222 11.45 -2.29 16.48
N ARG A 223 10.87 -2.44 17.69
CA ARG A 223 11.56 -2.29 18.97
C ARG A 223 12.53 -3.42 19.27
N ALA A 224 12.30 -4.61 18.75
CA ALA A 224 13.21 -5.73 18.87
C ALA A 224 14.54 -5.50 18.14
N TRP A 225 14.59 -4.52 17.25
CA TRP A 225 15.77 -4.23 16.47
C TRP A 225 16.87 -3.58 17.30
N THR A 226 17.99 -4.26 17.41
CA THR A 226 19.19 -3.76 18.09
C THR A 226 20.42 -4.05 17.22
N LEU A 227 21.24 -3.04 16.94
CA LEU A 227 22.52 -3.21 16.26
C LEU A 227 23.66 -2.87 17.22
N GLY A 228 24.21 -3.86 17.89
CA GLY A 228 25.32 -3.68 18.82
C GLY A 228 24.97 -2.71 19.96
N SER A 229 25.71 -1.59 20.05
CA SER A 229 25.47 -0.53 21.04
C SER A 229 24.38 0.47 20.65
N VAL A 230 23.85 0.40 19.43
CA VAL A 230 22.79 1.31 18.93
C VAL A 230 21.44 0.67 19.21
N SER A 231 20.82 1.07 20.30
CA SER A 231 19.55 0.54 20.81
C SER A 231 18.41 1.48 20.55
N ARG A 232 18.12 2.05 19.50
CA ARG A 232 16.91 2.88 19.21
C ARG A 232 16.86 3.36 17.75
N MET A 233 16.90 2.41 16.83
CA MET A 233 16.63 2.74 15.43
C MET A 233 15.13 2.66 15.10
N ASP A 234 14.30 2.22 16.06
CA ASP A 234 12.84 2.18 15.95
C ASP A 234 12.25 3.54 15.53
N ALA A 235 12.70 4.63 16.15
CA ALA A 235 12.26 5.96 15.80
C ALA A 235 12.57 6.35 14.35
N LEU A 236 13.73 5.94 13.79
CA LEU A 236 14.08 6.19 12.41
C LEU A 236 13.15 5.45 11.45
N PHE A 237 12.90 4.17 11.73
CA PHE A 237 11.99 3.36 10.92
C PHE A 237 10.56 3.89 10.99
N LEU A 238 10.10 4.31 12.18
CA LEU A 238 8.79 4.93 12.35
C LEU A 238 8.66 6.25 11.60
N LEU A 239 9.70 7.09 11.61
CA LEU A 239 9.71 8.33 10.83
C LEU A 239 9.69 8.05 9.33
N LEU A 240 10.44 7.06 8.85
CA LEU A 240 10.43 6.65 7.44
C LEU A 240 9.05 6.13 7.04
N TRP A 241 8.45 5.28 7.88
CA TRP A 241 7.09 4.81 7.65
C TRP A 241 6.08 5.96 7.66
N LEU A 242 6.18 6.88 8.63
CA LEU A 242 5.30 8.05 8.69
C LEU A 242 5.41 8.90 7.42
N ALA A 243 6.62 9.12 6.91
CA ALA A 243 6.81 9.82 5.64
C ALA A 243 6.13 9.10 4.47
N ALA A 244 6.20 7.76 4.42
CA ALA A 244 5.51 6.96 3.41
C ALA A 244 3.98 7.00 3.59
N ALA A 245 3.47 7.01 4.82
CA ALA A 245 2.05 7.14 5.13
C ALA A 245 1.50 8.52 4.72
N LEU A 246 2.23 9.60 5.01
CA LEU A 246 1.87 10.95 4.56
C LEU A 246 1.90 11.07 3.03
N PHE A 247 2.89 10.47 2.39
CA PHE A 247 2.93 10.34 0.92
C PHE A 247 1.67 9.62 0.40
N ARG A 248 1.27 8.50 1.03
CA ARG A 248 0.07 7.75 0.65
C ARG A 248 -1.20 8.60 0.77
N ILE A 249 -1.36 9.37 1.85
CA ILE A 249 -2.50 10.30 2.03
C ILE A 249 -2.58 11.30 0.87
N CYS A 250 -1.45 11.94 0.52
CA CYS A 250 -1.40 12.85 -0.63
C CYS A 250 -1.73 12.13 -1.94
N PHE A 251 -1.24 10.90 -2.12
CA PHE A 251 -1.47 10.15 -3.34
C PHE A 251 -2.92 9.63 -3.46
N LEU A 252 -3.55 9.17 -2.37
CA LEU A 252 -4.98 8.82 -2.35
C LEU A 252 -5.86 10.02 -2.71
N THR A 253 -5.50 11.21 -2.24
CA THR A 253 -6.18 12.45 -2.65
C THR A 253 -6.04 12.68 -4.17
N ARG A 254 -4.88 12.38 -4.73
CA ARG A 254 -4.67 12.43 -6.19
C ARG A 254 -5.50 11.39 -6.93
N ILE A 255 -5.64 10.18 -6.39
CA ILE A 255 -6.54 9.14 -6.94
C ILE A 255 -7.97 9.65 -6.97
N LEU A 256 -8.46 10.24 -5.88
CA LEU A 256 -9.80 10.83 -5.82
C LEU A 256 -10.00 11.88 -6.91
N ARG A 257 -9.03 12.77 -7.11
CA ARG A 257 -9.09 13.77 -8.19
C ARG A 257 -9.17 13.10 -9.56
N LEU A 258 -8.30 12.13 -9.86
CA LEU A 258 -8.27 11.45 -11.17
C LEU A 258 -9.56 10.67 -11.46
N LEU A 259 -10.18 10.09 -10.44
CA LEU A 259 -11.45 9.39 -10.57
C LEU A 259 -12.65 10.38 -10.69
N ALA A 260 -12.58 11.55 -10.05
CA ALA A 260 -13.64 12.56 -10.07
C ALA A 260 -13.63 13.41 -11.35
N GLU A 261 -12.45 13.71 -11.90
CA GLU A 261 -12.29 14.62 -13.04
C GLU A 261 -13.18 14.25 -14.25
N PRO A 262 -13.31 12.97 -14.67
CA PRO A 262 -14.20 12.59 -15.76
C PRO A 262 -15.71 12.70 -15.44
N LEU A 263 -16.09 12.82 -14.16
CA LEU A 263 -17.49 13.01 -13.78
C LEU A 263 -17.93 14.47 -13.89
N TRP A 264 -16.97 15.42 -13.86
CA TRP A 264 -17.22 16.87 -13.88
C TRP A 264 -17.00 17.49 -15.25
N THR A 265 -16.21 16.85 -16.12
CA THR A 265 -16.05 17.28 -17.51
C THR A 265 -17.04 16.52 -18.38
N PRO A 266 -18.21 17.11 -18.72
CA PRO A 266 -19.11 16.49 -19.68
C PRO A 266 -18.35 16.35 -21.00
N HIS A 267 -18.32 15.15 -21.59
CA HIS A 267 -17.92 14.97 -22.98
C HIS A 267 -18.85 15.83 -23.83
N ILE A 268 -18.37 16.97 -24.27
CA ILE A 268 -19.09 17.82 -25.26
C ILE A 268 -18.83 17.16 -26.61
N PRO A 269 -19.84 16.51 -27.23
CA PRO A 269 -19.62 15.65 -28.41
C PRO A 269 -19.26 16.42 -29.70
N TRP A 270 -19.25 17.76 -29.69
CA TRP A 270 -19.13 18.58 -30.87
C TRP A 270 -17.70 18.97 -31.30
N GLU A 271 -16.67 18.62 -30.51
CA GLU A 271 -15.27 18.85 -30.90
C GLU A 271 -14.65 17.74 -31.78
N ALA A 272 -15.43 16.72 -32.13
CA ALA A 272 -14.92 15.59 -32.94
C ALA A 272 -15.02 15.81 -34.48
N ASP A 273 -15.69 16.87 -34.93
CA ASP A 273 -15.95 17.13 -36.37
C ASP A 273 -15.40 18.48 -36.87
N ALA A 274 -14.38 19.06 -36.23
CA ALA A 274 -13.72 20.27 -36.73
C ALA A 274 -12.31 20.03 -37.23
#